data_710bafbeb8c1bd5a6f46f8f3280ca10a
#
_entry.id   710bafbeb8c1bd5a6f46f8f3280ca10a
#
_cell.length_a   1.000
_cell.length_b   1.000
_cell.length_c   1.000
_cell.angle_alpha   90.00
_cell.angle_beta   90.00
_cell.angle_gamma   90.00
#
_symmetry.space_group_name_H-M   'P 1'
#
loop_
_entity.id
_entity.type
_entity.pdbx_description
1 polymer ?
#
loop_
_entity_poly.entity_id
_entity_poly.type
_entity_poly.pdbx_seq_one_letter_code
_entity_poly.pdbx_strand_id
1 'polypeptide(L)'
;MASFREQQIRFPFDDEAARVNRVLRERQLDVVRGVPLDEWTRPSRCTGWSVHDVVRHVVQMNEVMVGVVAAAQAGERYERMRRFDPKTTPSVWLAEAPAAEPEETLAAFERSTRAVIDVGDALGVDVLVGSPAGLQPWPRVVLHA
;
A
#
# COMPACT_ATOMS: atom_id res chain seq x y z
N MET A 1 2.49 4.23 36.09
CA MET A 1 2.97 3.47 34.93
C MET A 1 2.75 4.30 33.68
N ALA A 2 3.82 4.60 32.97
CA ALA A 2 3.71 5.20 31.64
C ALA A 2 2.87 4.32 30.74
N SER A 3 1.96 4.88 29.96
CA SER A 3 1.16 4.12 29.01
C SER A 3 2.09 3.46 27.97
N PHE A 4 1.66 2.37 27.35
CA PHE A 4 2.43 1.70 26.28
C PHE A 4 2.85 2.66 25.16
N ARG A 5 2.12 3.76 24.95
CA ARG A 5 2.44 4.84 24.02
C ARG A 5 3.67 5.66 24.42
N GLU A 6 3.95 5.78 25.72
CA GLU A 6 5.09 6.58 26.22
C GLU A 6 6.43 5.82 26.16
N GLN A 7 6.39 4.51 25.92
CA GLN A 7 7.58 3.66 25.80
C GLN A 7 8.03 3.45 24.34
N GLN A 8 7.40 4.14 23.38
CA GLN A 8 7.78 4.00 21.99
C GLN A 8 9.14 4.64 21.69
N ILE A 9 10.09 3.79 21.36
CA ILE A 9 11.37 4.23 20.82
C ILE A 9 11.13 4.80 19.42
N ARG A 10 11.21 6.11 19.28
CA ARG A 10 11.25 6.79 17.99
C ARG A 10 12.64 6.60 17.39
N PHE A 11 12.70 5.98 16.22
CA PHE A 11 13.96 5.85 15.49
C PHE A 11 14.17 7.09 14.62
N PRO A 12 15.41 7.65 14.56
CA PRO A 12 15.71 8.85 13.77
C PRO A 12 15.36 8.75 12.27
N PHE A 13 15.30 7.54 11.73
CA PHE A 13 14.98 7.31 10.31
C PHE A 13 13.49 7.21 10.01
N ASP A 14 12.58 7.32 10.98
CA ASP A 14 11.13 7.25 10.71
C ASP A 14 10.66 8.45 9.88
N ASP A 15 11.18 9.66 10.13
CA ASP A 15 10.91 10.85 9.31
C ASP A 15 11.46 10.68 7.89
N GLU A 16 12.66 10.10 7.76
CA GLU A 16 13.28 9.80 6.47
C GLU A 16 12.49 8.73 5.72
N ALA A 17 11.98 7.73 6.40
CA ALA A 17 11.13 6.70 5.79
C ALA A 17 9.85 7.29 5.20
N ALA A 18 9.20 8.24 5.88
CA ALA A 18 8.04 8.95 5.37
C ALA A 18 8.36 9.75 4.09
N ARG A 19 9.48 10.47 4.11
CA ARG A 19 9.97 11.22 2.92
C ARG A 19 10.28 10.29 1.76
N VAL A 20 10.99 9.20 2.00
CA VAL A 20 11.35 8.21 0.98
C VAL A 20 10.09 7.56 0.40
N ASN A 21 9.09 7.22 1.23
CA ASN A 21 7.82 6.69 0.75
C ASN A 21 7.17 7.63 -0.26
N ARG A 22 7.04 8.94 0.04
CA ARG A 22 6.50 9.91 -0.89
C ARG A 22 7.24 9.90 -2.23
N VAL A 23 8.57 10.03 -2.20
CA VAL A 23 9.41 10.05 -3.41
C VAL A 23 9.24 8.79 -4.24
N LEU A 24 9.21 7.62 -3.60
CA LEU A 24 9.02 6.35 -4.29
C LEU A 24 7.63 6.23 -4.91
N ARG A 25 6.59 6.69 -4.24
CA ARG A 25 5.21 6.68 -4.76
C ARG A 25 5.03 7.63 -5.95
N GLU A 26 5.61 8.83 -5.89
CA GLU A 26 5.61 9.77 -7.01
C GLU A 26 6.37 9.19 -8.21
N ARG A 27 7.53 8.59 -7.99
CA ARG A 27 8.28 7.91 -9.05
C ARG A 27 7.52 6.72 -9.64
N GLN A 28 6.83 5.96 -8.81
CA GLN A 28 5.97 4.85 -9.27
C GLN A 28 4.85 5.34 -10.19
N LEU A 29 4.23 6.50 -9.88
CA LEU A 29 3.25 7.15 -10.76
C LEU A 29 3.86 7.44 -12.14
N ASP A 30 5.04 8.03 -12.19
CA ASP A 30 5.70 8.40 -13.44
C ASP A 30 6.06 7.15 -14.28
N VAL A 31 6.56 6.10 -13.63
CA VAL A 31 6.90 4.84 -14.31
C VAL A 31 5.66 4.20 -14.92
N VAL A 32 4.58 4.07 -14.15
CA VAL A 32 3.34 3.39 -14.62
C VAL A 32 2.70 4.19 -15.76
N ARG A 33 2.66 5.53 -15.65
CA ARG A 33 2.17 6.40 -16.72
C ARG A 33 2.98 6.29 -18.01
N GLY A 34 4.26 6.03 -17.90
CA GLY A 34 5.16 5.89 -19.03
C GLY A 34 5.03 4.57 -19.79
N VAL A 35 4.31 3.58 -19.26
CA VAL A 35 4.07 2.30 -19.97
C VAL A 35 2.87 2.44 -20.90
N PRO A 36 3.01 2.26 -22.22
CA PRO A 36 1.87 2.28 -23.14
C PRO A 36 0.80 1.26 -22.73
N LEU A 37 -0.47 1.65 -22.78
CA LEU A 37 -1.57 0.82 -22.30
C LEU A 37 -1.73 -0.49 -23.07
N ASP A 38 -1.40 -0.50 -24.35
CA ASP A 38 -1.40 -1.70 -25.20
C ASP A 38 -0.30 -2.71 -24.83
N GLU A 39 0.69 -2.29 -24.07
CA GLU A 39 1.73 -3.17 -23.54
C GLU A 39 1.36 -3.82 -22.19
N TRP A 40 0.26 -3.41 -21.58
CA TRP A 40 -0.13 -3.91 -20.24
C TRP A 40 -0.52 -5.39 -20.21
N THR A 41 -0.86 -5.97 -21.36
CA THR A 41 -1.13 -7.41 -21.46
C THR A 41 0.13 -8.29 -21.51
N ARG A 42 1.31 -7.68 -21.63
CA ARG A 42 2.58 -8.41 -21.66
C ARG A 42 2.85 -9.10 -20.32
N PRO A 43 3.52 -10.26 -20.33
CA PRO A 43 4.01 -10.90 -19.11
C PRO A 43 4.92 -9.95 -18.32
N SER A 44 4.72 -9.89 -17.01
CA SER A 44 5.60 -9.18 -16.10
C SER A 44 6.73 -10.10 -15.59
N ARG A 45 7.58 -9.56 -14.71
CA ARG A 45 8.56 -10.38 -13.97
C ARG A 45 7.93 -11.22 -12.85
N CYS A 46 6.68 -10.95 -12.49
CA CYS A 46 5.93 -11.78 -11.55
C CYS A 46 5.34 -12.96 -12.32
N THR A 47 5.81 -14.16 -12.02
CA THR A 47 5.40 -15.39 -12.74
C THR A 47 3.88 -15.52 -12.75
N GLY A 48 3.30 -15.68 -13.93
CA GLY A 48 1.86 -15.85 -14.14
C GLY A 48 1.04 -14.56 -14.12
N TRP A 49 1.68 -13.40 -13.97
CA TRP A 49 1.02 -12.10 -13.98
C TRP A 49 1.44 -11.24 -15.18
N SER A 50 0.48 -10.57 -15.78
CA SER A 50 0.73 -9.51 -16.75
C SER A 50 1.17 -8.21 -16.05
N VAL A 51 1.63 -7.22 -16.81
CA VAL A 51 1.88 -5.87 -16.30
C VAL A 51 0.59 -5.30 -15.69
N HIS A 52 -0.56 -5.53 -16.35
CA HIS A 52 -1.87 -5.10 -15.84
C HIS A 52 -2.19 -5.71 -14.46
N ASP A 53 -1.93 -7.01 -14.28
CA ASP A 53 -2.15 -7.67 -12.99
C ASP A 53 -1.28 -7.09 -11.88
N VAL A 54 -0.02 -6.75 -12.19
CA VAL A 54 0.86 -6.09 -11.23
C VAL A 54 0.30 -4.74 -10.81
N VAL A 55 -0.16 -3.91 -11.75
CA VAL A 55 -0.74 -2.60 -11.41
C VAL A 55 -2.03 -2.75 -10.62
N ARG A 56 -2.92 -3.69 -11.00
CA ARG A 56 -4.13 -4.01 -10.24
C ARG A 56 -3.81 -4.44 -8.80
N HIS A 57 -2.78 -5.26 -8.63
CA HIS A 57 -2.33 -5.67 -7.30
C HIS A 57 -1.85 -4.47 -6.47
N VAL A 58 -1.08 -3.56 -7.05
CA VAL A 58 -0.65 -2.34 -6.34
C VAL A 58 -1.84 -1.47 -5.95
N VAL A 59 -2.86 -1.34 -6.79
CA VAL A 59 -4.12 -0.66 -6.43
C VAL A 59 -4.74 -1.29 -5.18
N GLN A 60 -4.87 -2.60 -5.16
CA GLN A 60 -5.43 -3.33 -4.00
C GLN A 60 -4.60 -3.11 -2.73
N MET A 61 -3.27 -3.12 -2.84
CA MET A 61 -2.39 -2.87 -1.69
C MET A 61 -2.47 -1.42 -1.20
N ASN A 62 -2.60 -0.45 -2.09
CA ASN A 62 -2.82 0.95 -1.72
C ASN A 62 -4.15 1.12 -0.95
N GLU A 63 -5.21 0.47 -1.40
CA GLU A 63 -6.51 0.47 -0.71
C GLU A 63 -6.41 -0.18 0.67
N VAL A 64 -5.66 -1.27 0.78
CA VAL A 64 -5.36 -1.91 2.08
C VAL A 64 -4.62 -0.94 3.00
N MET A 65 -3.60 -0.24 2.51
CA MET A 65 -2.86 0.73 3.32
C MET A 65 -3.77 1.83 3.89
N VAL A 66 -4.62 2.40 3.06
CA VAL A 66 -5.60 3.41 3.50
C VAL A 66 -6.58 2.81 4.51
N GLY A 67 -7.09 1.60 4.26
CA GLY A 67 -8.01 0.90 5.15
C GLY A 67 -7.41 0.56 6.50
N VAL A 68 -6.16 0.11 6.54
CA VAL A 68 -5.41 -0.19 7.78
C VAL A 68 -5.27 1.06 8.65
N VAL A 69 -4.98 2.21 8.04
CA VAL A 69 -4.88 3.49 8.76
C VAL A 69 -6.25 3.92 9.30
N ALA A 70 -7.28 3.88 8.47
CA ALA A 70 -8.64 4.24 8.89
C ALA A 70 -9.11 3.36 10.05
N ALA A 71 -8.88 2.06 10.00
CA ALA A 71 -9.19 1.15 11.10
C ALA A 71 -8.41 1.48 12.37
N ALA A 72 -7.11 1.76 12.26
CA ALA A 72 -6.27 2.14 13.39
C ALA A 72 -6.76 3.44 14.06
N GLN A 73 -7.17 4.44 13.27
CA GLN A 73 -7.74 5.69 13.77
C GLN A 73 -9.09 5.48 14.48
N ALA A 74 -9.88 4.52 14.03
CA ALA A 74 -11.14 4.13 14.67
C ALA A 74 -10.96 3.20 15.89
N GLY A 75 -9.74 2.76 16.19
CA GLY A 75 -9.47 1.77 17.23
C GLY A 75 -9.91 0.35 16.86
N GLU A 76 -10.06 0.09 15.58
CA GLU A 76 -10.55 -1.19 15.03
C GLU A 76 -9.42 -1.97 14.34
N ARG A 77 -9.69 -3.24 14.06
CA ARG A 77 -8.82 -4.07 13.22
C ARG A 77 -9.28 -4.02 11.78
N TYR A 78 -8.34 -3.99 10.86
CA TYR A 78 -8.65 -4.10 9.43
C TYR A 78 -8.85 -5.58 9.06
N GLU A 79 -10.10 -5.99 8.93
CA GLU A 79 -10.49 -7.40 8.78
C GLU A 79 -9.93 -8.06 7.51
N ARG A 80 -9.78 -7.31 6.41
CA ARG A 80 -9.25 -7.82 5.14
C ARG A 80 -7.84 -8.38 5.26
N MET A 81 -7.05 -7.89 6.24
CA MET A 81 -5.67 -8.38 6.50
C MET A 81 -5.59 -9.53 7.50
N ARG A 82 -6.69 -9.91 8.11
CA ARG A 82 -6.72 -10.89 9.20
C ARG A 82 -6.15 -12.26 8.81
N ARG A 83 -6.34 -12.66 7.55
CA ARG A 83 -5.89 -13.95 7.01
C ARG A 83 -5.01 -13.77 5.78
N PHE A 84 -4.28 -12.67 5.72
CA PHE A 84 -3.41 -12.39 4.60
C PHE A 84 -2.22 -13.35 4.58
N ASP A 85 -2.11 -14.10 3.48
CA ASP A 85 -0.94 -14.91 3.14
C ASP A 85 -0.26 -14.29 1.92
N PRO A 86 0.98 -13.77 2.03
CA PRO A 86 1.66 -13.11 0.92
C PRO A 86 1.91 -14.03 -0.29
N LYS A 87 1.83 -15.35 -0.12
CA LYS A 87 2.04 -16.31 -1.21
C LYS A 87 0.78 -16.55 -2.04
N THR A 88 -0.39 -16.48 -1.44
CA THR A 88 -1.64 -16.89 -2.08
C THR A 88 -2.68 -15.78 -2.18
N THR A 89 -2.82 -14.95 -1.16
CA THR A 89 -3.86 -13.93 -1.09
C THR A 89 -3.84 -12.95 -2.26
N PRO A 90 -2.69 -12.43 -2.74
CA PRO A 90 -2.67 -11.52 -3.87
C PRO A 90 -3.30 -12.09 -5.14
N SER A 91 -3.00 -13.33 -5.47
CA SER A 91 -3.58 -14.01 -6.64
C SER A 91 -5.08 -14.26 -6.49
N VAL A 92 -5.52 -14.63 -5.30
CA VAL A 92 -6.96 -14.81 -4.99
C VAL A 92 -7.70 -13.47 -5.14
N TRP A 93 -7.19 -12.41 -4.59
CA TRP A 93 -7.81 -11.08 -4.69
C TRP A 93 -7.87 -10.56 -6.13
N LEU A 94 -6.86 -10.83 -6.95
CA LEU A 94 -6.89 -10.49 -8.37
C LEU A 94 -7.96 -11.28 -9.12
N ALA A 95 -8.09 -12.57 -8.81
CA ALA A 95 -9.08 -13.43 -9.45
C ALA A 95 -10.52 -13.07 -9.06
N GLU A 96 -10.75 -12.63 -7.83
CA GLU A 96 -12.06 -12.23 -7.32
C GLU A 96 -12.45 -10.79 -7.71
N ALA A 97 -11.47 -9.95 -8.06
CA ALA A 97 -11.73 -8.57 -8.43
C ALA A 97 -12.46 -8.47 -9.76
N PRO A 98 -13.39 -7.50 -9.94
CA PRO A 98 -14.04 -7.26 -11.21
C PRO A 98 -13.01 -7.03 -12.33
N ALA A 99 -13.34 -7.47 -13.52
CA ALA A 99 -12.56 -7.11 -14.70
C ALA A 99 -12.55 -5.59 -14.88
N ALA A 100 -11.40 -5.04 -15.24
CA ALA A 100 -11.24 -3.63 -15.52
C ALA A 100 -10.33 -3.45 -16.73
N GLU A 101 -10.57 -2.43 -17.52
CA GLU A 101 -9.70 -2.07 -18.64
C GLU A 101 -8.44 -1.35 -18.11
N PRO A 102 -7.33 -1.36 -18.88
CA PRO A 102 -6.09 -0.70 -18.48
C PRO A 102 -6.26 0.77 -18.11
N GLU A 103 -7.08 1.52 -18.83
CA GLU A 103 -7.38 2.93 -18.56
C GLU A 103 -8.07 3.13 -17.21
N GLU A 104 -9.01 2.27 -16.87
CA GLU A 104 -9.72 2.30 -15.58
C GLU A 104 -8.75 1.96 -14.44
N THR A 105 -7.89 0.97 -14.67
CA THR A 105 -6.86 0.57 -13.70
C THR A 105 -5.83 1.67 -13.50
N LEU A 106 -5.39 2.36 -14.56
CA LEU A 106 -4.48 3.49 -14.44
C LEU A 106 -5.09 4.61 -13.60
N ALA A 107 -6.35 4.96 -13.86
CA ALA A 107 -7.06 5.97 -13.08
C ALA A 107 -7.20 5.56 -11.59
N ALA A 108 -7.49 4.28 -11.31
CA ALA A 108 -7.55 3.75 -9.96
C ALA A 108 -6.18 3.76 -9.28
N PHE A 109 -5.12 3.41 -10.01
CA PHE A 109 -3.75 3.47 -9.53
C PHE A 109 -3.34 4.89 -9.13
N GLU A 110 -3.64 5.88 -9.96
CA GLU A 110 -3.35 7.29 -9.65
C GLU A 110 -4.09 7.77 -8.40
N ARG A 111 -5.38 7.48 -8.30
CA ARG A 111 -6.18 7.85 -7.12
C ARG A 111 -5.69 7.18 -5.85
N SER A 112 -5.46 5.88 -5.89
CA SER A 112 -5.04 5.10 -4.73
C SER A 112 -3.64 5.48 -4.25
N THR A 113 -2.72 5.74 -5.18
CA THR A 113 -1.35 6.19 -4.85
C THR A 113 -1.36 7.56 -4.19
N ARG A 114 -2.16 8.52 -4.72
CA ARG A 114 -2.33 9.83 -4.08
C ARG A 114 -2.96 9.72 -2.71
N ALA A 115 -3.95 8.84 -2.53
CA ALA A 115 -4.57 8.60 -1.23
C ALA A 115 -3.55 8.09 -0.20
N VAL A 116 -2.64 7.20 -0.57
CA VAL A 116 -1.57 6.73 0.32
C VAL A 116 -0.60 7.86 0.68
N ILE A 117 -0.24 8.73 -0.27
CA ILE A 117 0.60 9.90 -0.01
C ILE A 117 -0.11 10.85 0.97
N ASP A 118 -1.37 11.19 0.69
CA ASP A 118 -2.15 12.13 1.51
C ASP A 118 -2.34 11.62 2.94
N VAL A 119 -2.63 10.34 3.10
CA VAL A 119 -2.73 9.70 4.41
C VAL A 119 -1.38 9.75 5.13
N GLY A 120 -0.29 9.46 4.45
CA GLY A 120 1.06 9.53 5.00
C GLY A 120 1.43 10.94 5.47
N ASP A 121 1.00 11.97 4.73
CA ASP A 121 1.24 13.38 5.10
C ASP A 121 0.38 13.87 6.26
N ALA A 122 -0.86 13.38 6.34
CA ALA A 122 -1.80 13.76 7.40
C ALA A 122 -1.48 13.07 8.73
N LEU A 123 -0.83 11.89 8.68
CA LEU A 123 -0.45 11.13 9.86
C LEU A 123 0.94 11.55 10.34
N GLY A 124 1.08 11.75 11.65
CA GLY A 124 2.40 11.81 12.27
C GLY A 124 3.13 10.48 12.12
N VAL A 125 4.45 10.55 12.09
CA VAL A 125 5.32 9.35 12.03
C VAL A 125 5.15 8.39 13.22
N ASP A 126 4.53 8.87 14.29
CA ASP A 126 4.30 8.13 15.53
C ASP A 126 3.00 7.30 15.52
N VAL A 127 2.19 7.41 14.45
CA VAL A 127 0.95 6.62 14.35
C VAL A 127 1.26 5.16 14.12
N LEU A 128 0.81 4.31 15.05
CA LEU A 128 0.94 2.87 14.94
C LEU A 128 -0.21 2.28 14.14
N VAL A 129 0.14 1.43 13.20
CA VAL A 129 -0.83 0.68 12.41
C VAL A 129 -0.55 -0.82 12.51
N GLY A 130 -1.59 -1.62 12.35
CA GLY A 130 -1.47 -3.07 12.33
C GLY A 130 -0.74 -3.55 11.07
N SER A 131 0.20 -4.46 11.27
CA SER A 131 0.90 -5.16 10.20
C SER A 131 1.01 -6.65 10.52
N PRO A 132 1.40 -7.51 9.57
CA PRO A 132 1.70 -8.91 9.87
C PRO A 132 2.78 -9.10 10.95
N ALA A 133 3.65 -8.11 11.14
CA ALA A 133 4.69 -8.09 12.18
C ALA A 133 4.23 -7.40 13.49
N GLY A 134 2.93 -7.14 13.66
CA GLY A 134 2.35 -6.45 14.80
C GLY A 134 2.16 -4.95 14.57
N LEU A 135 2.00 -4.19 15.65
CA LEU A 135 1.86 -2.73 15.58
C LEU A 135 3.20 -2.09 15.24
N GLN A 136 3.23 -1.31 14.18
CA GLN A 136 4.43 -0.62 13.71
C GLN A 136 4.12 0.83 13.32
N PRO A 137 5.10 1.75 13.38
CA PRO A 137 4.96 3.08 12.84
C PRO A 137 4.56 3.04 11.35
N TRP A 138 3.60 3.89 10.99
CA TRP A 138 3.07 3.98 9.64
C TRP A 138 4.14 4.04 8.53
N PRO A 139 5.19 4.88 8.64
CA PRO A 139 6.20 4.95 7.58
C PRO A 139 6.88 3.62 7.30
N ARG A 140 7.08 2.79 8.32
CA ARG A 140 7.69 1.46 8.16
C ARG A 140 6.78 0.49 7.43
N VAL A 141 5.48 0.52 7.75
CA VAL A 141 4.50 -0.37 7.10
C VAL A 141 4.42 -0.07 5.62
N VAL A 142 4.40 1.21 5.25
CA VAL A 142 4.28 1.63 3.84
C VAL A 142 5.50 1.28 3.00
N LEU A 143 6.68 1.22 3.59
CA LEU A 143 7.90 0.82 2.87
C LEU A 143 7.95 -0.67 2.55
N HIS A 144 7.15 -1.49 3.24
CA HIS A 144 7.08 -2.95 3.03
C HIS A 144 5.93 -3.39 2.12
N ALA A 145 5.15 -2.43 1.60
CA ALA A 145 3.97 -2.72 0.77
C ALA A 145 4.30 -2.69 -0.75
#